data_4aadaaa9d2e5bd6f541ef4349fe7f1d0
#
_entry.id   4aadaaa9d2e5bd6f541ef4349fe7f1d0
#
_cell.length_a   1.000
_cell.length_b   1.000
_cell.length_c   1.000
_cell.angle_alpha   90.00
_cell.angle_beta   90.00
_cell.angle_gamma   90.00
#
_symmetry.space_group_name_H-M   'P 1'
#
loop_
_entity.id
_entity.type
_entity.pdbx_description
1 polymer ?
#
loop_
_entity_poly.entity_id
_entity_poly.type
_entity_poly.pdbx_seq_one_letter_code
_entity_poly.pdbx_strand_id
1 'polypeptide(L)'
;FIEDASTNHGWNLMLVNHTSKIPDNYKVILTKLDNGKEVDSRIVPELSQMFRDARKDDIYMQVNEGYRSSYSQQKILDNRTNYYKNKGLFTLLARRYALNYVSAPGTSEHQLGLAVDIVGDNRYTTNQSAYRWLERNAYKYGFVKRYPKNKTSITHIKNEPWHYRYVGKKAALKMH
;
A
#
# COMPACT_ATOMS: atom_id res chain seq x y z
N PHE A 1 13.08 3.34 19.16
CA PHE A 1 13.93 2.45 18.36
C PHE A 1 13.09 1.92 17.19
N ILE A 2 13.66 1.89 15.99
CA ILE A 2 13.07 1.23 14.82
C ILE A 2 13.85 -0.07 14.62
N GLU A 3 13.16 -1.19 14.68
CA GLU A 3 13.74 -2.53 14.51
C GLU A 3 13.54 -3.03 13.08
N ASP A 4 14.35 -3.99 12.65
CA ASP A 4 14.14 -4.68 11.38
C ASP A 4 12.87 -5.54 11.44
N ALA A 5 12.11 -5.55 10.36
CA ALA A 5 10.91 -6.36 10.27
C ALA A 5 11.25 -7.86 10.33
N SER A 6 10.53 -8.60 11.18
CA SER A 6 10.70 -10.04 11.30
C SER A 6 10.30 -10.75 10.01
N THR A 7 11.14 -11.68 9.56
CA THR A 7 10.87 -12.59 8.43
C THR A 7 10.32 -13.95 8.85
N ASN A 8 10.14 -14.19 10.16
CA ASN A 8 9.77 -15.50 10.73
C ASN A 8 8.39 -15.99 10.30
N HIS A 9 7.50 -15.11 9.83
CA HIS A 9 6.14 -15.45 9.39
C HIS A 9 6.01 -15.60 7.87
N GLY A 10 7.14 -15.60 7.15
CA GLY A 10 7.19 -15.67 5.70
C GLY A 10 7.17 -14.29 5.02
N TRP A 11 7.52 -14.28 3.74
CA TRP A 11 7.71 -13.07 2.95
C TRP A 11 6.44 -12.19 2.84
N ASN A 12 5.27 -12.81 2.82
CA ASN A 12 3.99 -12.13 2.67
C ASN A 12 3.44 -11.53 3.96
N LEU A 13 3.97 -11.93 5.11
CA LEU A 13 3.51 -11.48 6.43
C LEU A 13 4.53 -10.57 7.14
N MET A 14 5.60 -10.16 6.46
CA MET A 14 6.55 -9.20 7.01
C MET A 14 5.82 -7.89 7.37
N LEU A 15 5.80 -7.54 8.64
CA LEU A 15 5.18 -6.32 9.13
C LEU A 15 6.16 -5.15 8.99
N VAL A 16 5.80 -4.17 8.17
CA VAL A 16 6.55 -2.94 7.99
C VAL A 16 5.68 -1.75 8.39
N ASN A 17 6.19 -0.91 9.27
CA ASN A 17 5.52 0.28 9.79
C ASN A 17 6.55 1.24 10.43
N HIS A 18 6.08 2.27 11.13
CA HIS A 18 6.92 3.29 11.76
C HIS A 18 7.87 2.77 12.86
N THR A 19 7.67 1.56 13.38
CA THR A 19 8.55 0.91 14.38
C THR A 19 9.29 -0.31 13.84
N SER A 20 8.95 -0.77 12.63
CA SER A 20 9.50 -1.97 12.02
C SER A 20 9.89 -1.67 10.58
N LYS A 21 11.18 -1.55 10.30
CA LYS A 21 11.70 -1.19 8.98
C LYS A 21 12.00 -2.43 8.13
N ILE A 22 12.02 -2.24 6.84
CA ILE A 22 12.46 -3.23 5.86
C ILE A 22 13.95 -3.54 6.13
N PRO A 23 14.36 -4.82 6.22
CA PRO A 23 15.77 -5.18 6.37
C PRO A 23 16.63 -4.64 5.22
N ASP A 24 17.84 -4.18 5.51
CA ASP A 24 18.73 -3.56 4.53
C ASP A 24 19.10 -4.52 3.36
N ASN A 25 19.05 -5.83 3.60
CA ASN A 25 19.32 -6.87 2.59
C ASN A 25 18.05 -7.34 1.85
N TYR A 26 16.89 -6.73 2.08
CA TYR A 26 15.66 -7.13 1.41
C TYR A 26 15.75 -6.92 -0.11
N LYS A 27 15.39 -7.97 -0.84
CA LYS A 27 15.36 -7.95 -2.31
C LYS A 27 13.97 -8.33 -2.78
N VAL A 28 13.47 -7.61 -3.77
CA VAL A 28 12.21 -7.88 -4.45
C VAL A 28 12.46 -8.10 -5.94
N ILE A 29 11.80 -9.11 -6.51
CA ILE A 29 11.78 -9.31 -7.96
C ILE A 29 10.50 -8.66 -8.47
N LEU A 30 10.63 -7.67 -9.31
CA LEU A 30 9.52 -6.86 -9.79
C LEU A 30 9.02 -7.34 -11.15
N THR A 31 7.72 -7.28 -11.34
CA THR A 31 7.04 -7.40 -12.64
C THR A 31 6.37 -6.08 -12.97
N LYS A 32 6.60 -5.61 -14.17
CA LYS A 32 5.94 -4.43 -14.71
C LYS A 32 4.56 -4.78 -15.23
N LEU A 33 3.55 -4.06 -14.77
CA LEU A 33 2.16 -4.18 -15.23
C LEU A 33 1.96 -3.40 -16.54
N ASP A 34 0.83 -3.66 -17.23
CA ASP A 34 0.53 -3.02 -18.53
C ASP A 34 0.52 -1.49 -18.48
N ASN A 35 0.16 -0.90 -17.36
CA ASN A 35 0.18 0.55 -17.15
C ASN A 35 1.53 1.10 -16.66
N GLY A 36 2.58 0.29 -16.68
CA GLY A 36 3.93 0.66 -16.31
C GLY A 36 4.25 0.66 -14.82
N LYS A 37 3.27 0.40 -13.95
CA LYS A 37 3.52 0.22 -12.52
C LYS A 37 4.18 -1.13 -12.26
N GLU A 38 4.95 -1.22 -11.17
CA GLU A 38 5.67 -2.44 -10.81
C GLU A 38 5.17 -2.98 -9.48
N VAL A 39 5.16 -4.30 -9.35
CA VAL A 39 4.79 -5.01 -8.13
C VAL A 39 5.71 -6.22 -7.95
N ASP A 40 5.75 -6.79 -6.75
CA ASP A 40 6.41 -8.07 -6.52
C ASP A 40 5.81 -9.14 -7.46
N SER A 41 6.68 -9.85 -8.19
CA SER A 41 6.26 -10.84 -9.19
C SER A 41 5.36 -11.92 -8.61
N ARG A 42 5.50 -12.23 -7.32
CA ARG A 42 4.74 -13.27 -6.62
C ARG A 42 3.27 -12.93 -6.42
N ILE A 43 2.90 -11.63 -6.43
CA ILE A 43 1.50 -11.22 -6.24
C ILE A 43 0.73 -11.06 -7.56
N VAL A 44 1.44 -11.05 -8.70
CA VAL A 44 0.84 -10.80 -10.02
C VAL A 44 -0.31 -11.77 -10.36
N PRO A 45 -0.20 -13.09 -10.14
CA PRO A 45 -1.29 -14.01 -10.45
C PRO A 45 -2.60 -13.67 -9.73
N GLU A 46 -2.51 -13.39 -8.42
CA GLU A 46 -3.68 -13.07 -7.59
C GLU A 46 -4.25 -11.68 -7.89
N LEU A 47 -3.40 -10.70 -8.13
CA LEU A 47 -3.80 -9.35 -8.53
C LEU A 47 -4.53 -9.39 -9.88
N SER A 48 -3.99 -10.12 -10.85
CA SER A 48 -4.60 -10.28 -12.17
C SER A 48 -5.93 -11.04 -12.11
N GLN A 49 -6.02 -12.07 -11.27
CA GLN A 49 -7.28 -12.79 -11.07
C GLN A 49 -8.35 -11.89 -10.43
N MET A 50 -7.96 -11.11 -9.42
CA MET A 50 -8.85 -10.14 -8.77
C MET A 50 -9.44 -9.15 -9.78
N PHE A 51 -8.61 -8.62 -10.66
CA PHE A 51 -9.07 -7.66 -11.69
C PHE A 51 -9.94 -8.32 -12.76
N ARG A 52 -9.64 -9.56 -13.17
CA ARG A 52 -10.50 -10.31 -14.11
C ARG A 52 -11.89 -10.57 -13.51
N ASP A 53 -11.95 -10.94 -12.24
CA ASP A 53 -13.23 -11.24 -11.58
C ASP A 53 -14.04 -9.95 -11.32
N ALA A 54 -13.38 -8.85 -10.99
CA ALA A 54 -14.02 -7.54 -10.88
C ALA A 54 -14.68 -7.10 -12.20
N ARG A 55 -14.04 -7.38 -13.34
CA ARG A 55 -14.63 -7.10 -14.67
C ARG A 55 -15.91 -7.87 -14.96
N LYS A 56 -16.09 -9.06 -14.39
CA LYS A 56 -17.36 -9.81 -14.50
C LYS A 56 -18.51 -9.12 -13.76
N ASP A 57 -18.17 -8.28 -12.79
CA ASP A 57 -19.12 -7.44 -12.04
C ASP A 57 -19.17 -6.00 -12.61
N ASP A 58 -18.70 -5.78 -13.84
CA ASP A 58 -18.58 -4.47 -14.50
C ASP A 58 -17.74 -3.45 -13.71
N ILE A 59 -16.77 -3.92 -12.92
CA ILE A 59 -15.84 -3.09 -12.18
C ILE A 59 -14.46 -3.12 -12.84
N TYR A 60 -14.05 -1.98 -13.39
CA TYR A 60 -12.80 -1.78 -14.11
C TYR A 60 -11.83 -1.00 -13.22
N MET A 61 -10.77 -1.68 -12.78
CA MET A 61 -9.78 -1.13 -11.86
C MET A 61 -8.39 -1.09 -12.47
N GLN A 62 -7.57 -0.23 -11.91
CA GLN A 62 -6.13 -0.16 -12.24
C GLN A 62 -5.30 0.06 -10.98
N VAL A 63 -4.04 -0.36 -11.04
CA VAL A 63 -3.04 -0.03 -10.02
C VAL A 63 -2.57 1.40 -10.26
N ASN A 64 -2.88 2.29 -9.33
CA ASN A 64 -2.43 3.69 -9.37
C ASN A 64 -1.00 3.83 -8.84
N GLU A 65 -0.63 3.03 -7.83
CA GLU A 65 0.72 2.94 -7.28
C GLU A 65 1.03 1.51 -6.87
N GLY A 66 2.25 1.04 -7.14
CA GLY A 66 2.75 -0.27 -6.78
C GLY A 66 4.05 -0.17 -5.99
N TYR A 67 5.12 -0.83 -6.46
CA TYR A 67 6.44 -0.72 -5.85
C TYR A 67 6.95 0.73 -5.87
N ARG A 68 7.59 1.10 -4.78
CA ARG A 68 8.21 2.41 -4.64
C ARG A 68 9.60 2.26 -4.02
N SER A 69 10.62 2.80 -4.67
CA SER A 69 11.98 2.80 -4.13
C SER A 69 12.09 3.69 -2.87
N SER A 70 13.12 3.46 -2.07
CA SER A 70 13.43 4.31 -0.90
C SER A 70 13.62 5.77 -1.31
N TYR A 71 14.28 6.02 -2.44
CA TYR A 71 14.47 7.36 -3.00
C TYR A 71 13.11 8.03 -3.34
N SER A 72 12.23 7.32 -4.02
CA SER A 72 10.90 7.85 -4.35
C SER A 72 10.06 8.11 -3.09
N GLN A 73 10.16 7.23 -2.09
CA GLN A 73 9.48 7.40 -0.81
C GLN A 73 9.96 8.66 -0.06
N GLN A 74 11.28 8.91 -0.05
CA GLN A 74 11.86 10.11 0.53
C GLN A 74 11.32 11.37 -0.18
N LYS A 75 11.31 11.35 -1.50
CA LYS A 75 10.82 12.49 -2.30
C LYS A 75 9.35 12.83 -2.00
N ILE A 76 8.51 11.82 -1.82
CA ILE A 76 7.09 12.02 -1.45
C ILE A 76 6.99 12.64 -0.05
N LEU A 77 7.78 12.15 0.90
CA LEU A 77 7.81 12.70 2.26
C LEU A 77 8.30 14.15 2.28
N ASP A 78 9.33 14.47 1.48
CA ASP A 78 9.86 15.82 1.37
C ASP A 78 8.83 16.78 0.75
N ASN A 79 8.16 16.35 -0.32
CA ASN A 79 7.08 17.13 -0.93
C ASN A 79 5.94 17.40 0.06
N ARG A 80 5.54 16.40 0.84
CA ARG A 80 4.49 16.56 1.86
C ARG A 80 4.95 17.46 3.00
N THR A 81 6.21 17.37 3.39
CA THR A 81 6.82 18.26 4.39
C THR A 81 6.81 19.70 3.89
N ASN A 82 7.24 19.93 2.65
CA ASN A 82 7.26 21.27 2.05
C ASN A 82 5.85 21.86 1.91
N TYR A 83 4.84 21.04 1.61
CA TYR A 83 3.44 21.48 1.63
C TYR A 83 3.05 22.09 2.98
N TYR A 84 3.42 21.45 4.10
CA TYR A 84 3.13 21.99 5.44
C TYR A 84 4.02 23.19 5.81
N LYS A 85 5.27 23.23 5.35
CA LYS A 85 6.13 24.43 5.49
C LYS A 85 5.52 25.64 4.81
N ASN A 86 5.01 25.48 3.59
CA ASN A 86 4.34 26.54 2.83
C ASN A 86 3.03 27.02 3.51
N LYS A 87 2.49 26.24 4.45
CA LYS A 87 1.38 26.64 5.32
C LYS A 87 1.82 27.31 6.63
N GLY A 88 3.10 27.66 6.75
CA GLY A 88 3.64 28.42 7.89
C GLY A 88 4.21 27.57 9.04
N LEU A 89 4.29 26.23 8.88
CA LEU A 89 4.88 25.37 9.89
C LEU A 89 6.42 25.34 9.76
N PHE A 90 7.14 25.43 10.87
CA PHE A 90 8.58 25.20 10.85
C PHE A 90 8.91 23.72 10.56
N THR A 91 10.10 23.45 10.02
CA THR A 91 10.49 22.19 9.38
C THR A 91 10.20 20.95 10.23
N LEU A 92 10.54 20.95 11.53
CA LEU A 92 10.33 19.80 12.41
C LEU A 92 8.85 19.43 12.55
N LEU A 93 8.00 20.43 12.75
CA LEU A 93 6.56 20.25 12.90
C LEU A 93 5.91 19.86 11.56
N ALA A 94 6.32 20.50 10.46
CA ALA A 94 5.88 20.17 9.11
C ALA A 94 6.15 18.70 8.77
N ARG A 95 7.37 18.19 9.09
CA ARG A 95 7.74 16.78 8.91
C ARG A 95 6.89 15.85 9.78
N ARG A 96 6.65 16.22 11.05
CA ARG A 96 5.78 15.43 11.93
C ARG A 96 4.35 15.32 11.39
N TYR A 97 3.79 16.39 10.86
CA TYR A 97 2.49 16.35 10.20
C TYR A 97 2.49 15.52 8.92
N ALA A 98 3.56 15.61 8.13
CA ALA A 98 3.70 14.81 6.91
C ALA A 98 3.68 13.31 7.20
N LEU A 99 4.32 12.86 8.28
CA LEU A 99 4.39 11.45 8.70
C LEU A 99 3.02 10.84 9.09
N ASN A 100 1.99 11.64 9.33
CA ASN A 100 0.62 11.13 9.50
C ASN A 100 -0.04 10.65 8.19
N TYR A 101 0.58 10.94 7.04
CA TYR A 101 0.06 10.64 5.71
C TYR A 101 1.05 9.87 4.84
N VAL A 102 2.33 9.97 5.12
CA VAL A 102 3.41 9.41 4.29
C VAL A 102 4.42 8.74 5.20
N SER A 103 4.59 7.44 5.03
CA SER A 103 5.60 6.67 5.77
C SER A 103 7.02 7.15 5.43
N ALA A 104 7.92 7.08 6.40
CA ALA A 104 9.34 7.33 6.16
C ALA A 104 9.96 6.25 5.24
N PRO A 105 11.06 6.55 4.51
CA PRO A 105 11.81 5.52 3.79
C PRO A 105 12.20 4.36 4.70
N GLY A 106 12.06 3.14 4.17
CA GLY A 106 12.28 1.89 4.92
C GLY A 106 11.08 1.43 5.75
N THR A 107 10.01 2.24 5.87
CA THR A 107 8.83 1.91 6.68
C THR A 107 7.53 1.90 5.88
N SER A 108 7.62 1.94 4.54
CA SER A 108 6.48 1.87 3.63
C SER A 108 6.33 0.47 3.03
N GLU A 109 5.14 -0.10 3.09
CA GLU A 109 4.83 -1.40 2.47
C GLU A 109 4.96 -1.40 0.94
N HIS A 110 4.88 -0.24 0.28
CA HIS A 110 5.16 -0.11 -1.15
C HIS A 110 6.60 -0.49 -1.50
N GLN A 111 7.55 -0.32 -0.58
CA GLN A 111 8.94 -0.73 -0.79
C GLN A 111 9.15 -2.25 -0.73
N LEU A 112 8.17 -3.01 -0.22
CA LEU A 112 8.15 -4.48 -0.31
C LEU A 112 7.68 -4.97 -1.68
N GLY A 113 7.02 -4.12 -2.48
CA GLY A 113 6.31 -4.53 -3.69
C GLY A 113 4.99 -5.27 -3.41
N LEU A 114 4.57 -5.36 -2.14
CA LEU A 114 3.41 -6.13 -1.68
C LEU A 114 2.17 -5.26 -1.43
N ALA A 115 2.30 -3.94 -1.49
CA ALA A 115 1.19 -3.00 -1.38
C ALA A 115 0.87 -2.39 -2.75
N VAL A 116 -0.41 -2.24 -3.01
CA VAL A 116 -0.94 -1.62 -4.22
C VAL A 116 -2.04 -0.62 -3.86
N ASP A 117 -1.95 0.57 -4.45
CA ASP A 117 -3.05 1.52 -4.43
C ASP A 117 -3.91 1.26 -5.66
N ILE A 118 -5.15 0.86 -5.45
CA ILE A 118 -6.09 0.47 -6.49
C ILE A 118 -7.20 1.51 -6.61
N VAL A 119 -7.48 1.93 -7.83
CA VAL A 119 -8.51 2.91 -8.16
C VAL A 119 -9.38 2.41 -9.30
N GLY A 120 -10.54 3.03 -9.52
CA GLY A 120 -11.31 2.85 -10.74
C GLY A 120 -10.56 3.39 -11.96
N ASP A 121 -10.91 2.94 -13.16
CA ASP A 121 -10.29 3.40 -14.40
C ASP A 121 -10.72 4.82 -14.81
N ASN A 122 -11.66 5.41 -14.07
CA ASN A 122 -12.27 6.73 -14.29
C ASN A 122 -13.05 6.88 -15.63
N ARG A 123 -13.11 5.81 -16.42
CA ARG A 123 -13.89 5.76 -17.65
C ARG A 123 -15.23 5.03 -17.44
N TYR A 124 -15.16 3.85 -16.83
CA TYR A 124 -16.30 2.97 -16.58
C TYR A 124 -16.59 2.80 -15.09
N THR A 125 -15.57 2.94 -14.25
CA THR A 125 -15.67 2.72 -12.81
C THR A 125 -15.10 3.90 -12.03
N THR A 126 -15.93 4.46 -11.14
CA THR A 126 -15.49 5.48 -10.17
C THR A 126 -14.63 4.86 -9.09
N ASN A 127 -13.77 5.66 -8.45
CA ASN A 127 -12.99 5.20 -7.30
C ASN A 127 -13.88 4.63 -6.18
N GLN A 128 -15.03 5.27 -5.92
CA GLN A 128 -15.97 4.82 -4.90
C GLN A 128 -16.53 3.40 -5.20
N SER A 129 -16.84 3.12 -6.46
CA SER A 129 -17.33 1.80 -6.88
C SER A 129 -16.23 0.73 -6.76
N ALA A 130 -15.01 1.07 -7.17
CA ALA A 130 -13.85 0.20 -7.00
C ALA A 130 -13.60 -0.13 -5.51
N TYR A 131 -13.63 0.88 -4.63
CA TYR A 131 -13.39 0.68 -3.19
C TYR A 131 -14.46 -0.20 -2.54
N ARG A 132 -15.74 -0.03 -2.89
CA ARG A 132 -16.82 -0.90 -2.40
C ARG A 132 -16.65 -2.34 -2.84
N TRP A 133 -16.23 -2.57 -4.08
CA TRP A 133 -15.98 -3.92 -4.57
C TRP A 133 -14.78 -4.56 -3.85
N LEU A 134 -13.69 -3.83 -3.71
CA LEU A 134 -12.48 -4.28 -3.02
C LEU A 134 -12.75 -4.65 -1.56
N GLU A 135 -13.50 -3.85 -0.83
CA GLU A 135 -13.87 -4.15 0.56
C GLU A 135 -14.57 -5.51 0.71
N ARG A 136 -15.38 -5.89 -0.27
CA ARG A 136 -16.16 -7.15 -0.23
C ARG A 136 -15.42 -8.36 -0.78
N ASN A 137 -14.37 -8.15 -1.58
CA ASN A 137 -13.82 -9.22 -2.39
C ASN A 137 -12.29 -9.38 -2.28
N ALA A 138 -11.52 -8.35 -1.97
CA ALA A 138 -10.06 -8.37 -2.06
C ALA A 138 -9.42 -9.48 -1.22
N TYR A 139 -9.97 -9.79 -0.04
CA TYR A 139 -9.48 -10.85 0.84
C TYR A 139 -9.48 -12.24 0.19
N LYS A 140 -10.41 -12.51 -0.74
CA LYS A 140 -10.51 -13.77 -1.50
C LYS A 140 -9.26 -14.03 -2.36
N TYR A 141 -8.56 -12.95 -2.71
CA TYR A 141 -7.35 -12.95 -3.52
C TYR A 141 -6.07 -12.71 -2.69
N GLY A 142 -6.19 -12.67 -1.37
CA GLY A 142 -5.06 -12.50 -0.48
C GLY A 142 -4.70 -11.05 -0.16
N PHE A 143 -5.55 -10.10 -0.51
CA PHE A 143 -5.34 -8.67 -0.24
C PHE A 143 -6.22 -8.18 0.91
N VAL A 144 -5.65 -7.36 1.78
CA VAL A 144 -6.37 -6.74 2.91
C VAL A 144 -6.30 -5.22 2.82
N LYS A 145 -7.38 -4.54 3.16
CA LYS A 145 -7.40 -3.09 3.36
C LYS A 145 -6.55 -2.74 4.57
N ARG A 146 -5.40 -2.11 4.33
CA ARG A 146 -4.36 -1.96 5.35
C ARG A 146 -4.66 -0.87 6.37
N TYR A 147 -5.29 0.23 5.95
CA TYR A 147 -5.51 1.43 6.75
C TYR A 147 -7.00 1.80 6.84
N PRO A 148 -7.84 0.98 7.50
CA PRO A 148 -9.25 1.31 7.68
C PRO A 148 -9.44 2.41 8.74
N LYS A 149 -10.52 3.19 8.60
CA LYS A 149 -10.80 4.37 9.43
C LYS A 149 -10.79 4.08 10.94
N ASN A 150 -11.28 2.91 11.35
CA ASN A 150 -11.40 2.51 12.76
C ASN A 150 -10.10 1.94 13.36
N LYS A 151 -8.99 1.91 12.62
CA LYS A 151 -7.69 1.37 13.08
C LYS A 151 -6.58 2.43 13.06
N THR A 152 -6.89 3.70 12.83
CA THR A 152 -5.90 4.79 12.79
C THR A 152 -5.08 4.91 14.09
N SER A 153 -5.68 4.62 15.24
CA SER A 153 -4.96 4.60 16.53
C SER A 153 -3.90 3.49 16.63
N ILE A 154 -4.03 2.44 15.83
CA ILE A 154 -3.08 1.31 15.78
C ILE A 154 -2.06 1.50 14.66
N THR A 155 -2.53 1.90 13.48
CA THR A 155 -1.69 1.99 12.28
C THR A 155 -0.90 3.29 12.20
N HIS A 156 -1.36 4.33 12.90
CA HIS A 156 -0.87 5.72 12.83
C HIS A 156 -0.98 6.36 11.42
N ILE A 157 -1.64 5.69 10.49
CA ILE A 157 -1.96 6.19 9.14
C ILE A 157 -3.48 6.44 9.06
N LYS A 158 -3.84 7.53 8.42
CA LYS A 158 -5.25 7.86 8.17
C LYS A 158 -5.88 6.86 7.21
N ASN A 159 -7.22 6.82 7.17
CA ASN A 159 -7.94 5.92 6.28
C ASN A 159 -7.51 6.08 4.81
N GLU A 160 -7.11 4.98 4.22
CA GLU A 160 -6.74 4.87 2.80
C GLU A 160 -7.59 3.78 2.14
N PRO A 161 -8.73 4.13 1.53
CA PRO A 161 -9.62 3.14 0.93
C PRO A 161 -9.06 2.47 -0.33
N TRP A 162 -8.00 3.02 -0.90
CA TRP A 162 -7.27 2.50 -2.07
C TRP A 162 -6.15 1.54 -1.74
N HIS A 163 -5.59 1.58 -0.51
CA HIS A 163 -4.35 0.89 -0.14
C HIS A 163 -4.62 -0.54 0.33
N TYR A 164 -4.20 -1.50 -0.48
CA TYR A 164 -4.34 -2.93 -0.23
C TYR A 164 -2.97 -3.61 -0.12
N ARG A 165 -2.80 -4.41 0.94
CA ARG A 165 -1.60 -5.19 1.20
C ARG A 165 -1.86 -6.67 0.90
N TYR A 166 -0.97 -7.28 0.11
CA TYR A 166 -0.97 -8.73 -0.07
C TYR A 166 -0.39 -9.42 1.17
N VAL A 167 -1.16 -10.37 1.71
CA VAL A 167 -0.80 -11.19 2.87
C VAL A 167 -1.02 -12.70 2.61
N GLY A 168 -1.46 -13.07 1.40
CA GLY A 168 -1.87 -14.42 1.05
C GLY A 168 -3.30 -14.75 1.47
N LYS A 169 -3.95 -15.64 0.72
CA LYS A 169 -5.39 -15.96 0.88
C LYS A 169 -5.75 -16.45 2.29
N LYS A 170 -4.94 -17.33 2.87
CA LYS A 170 -5.19 -17.90 4.19
C LYS A 170 -5.17 -16.83 5.30
N ALA A 171 -4.20 -15.92 5.25
CA ALA A 171 -4.10 -14.83 6.22
C ALA A 171 -5.18 -13.78 5.97
N ALA A 172 -5.43 -13.39 4.72
CA ALA A 172 -6.45 -12.42 4.38
C ALA A 172 -7.86 -12.86 4.84
N LEU A 173 -8.20 -14.13 4.66
CA LEU A 173 -9.47 -14.69 5.13
C LEU A 173 -9.63 -14.62 6.66
N LYS A 174 -8.53 -14.78 7.40
CA LYS A 174 -8.56 -14.66 8.88
C LYS A 174 -8.66 -13.23 9.38
N MET A 175 -8.20 -12.27 8.57
CA MET A 175 -8.19 -10.84 8.91
C MET A 175 -9.49 -10.13 8.51
N HIS A 176 -10.26 -10.75 7.61
CA HIS A 176 -11.56 -10.24 7.15
C HIS A 176 -12.65 -10.54 8.16
#